data_c98847c91ca8b9dcad56d676177782b0
#
_entry.id   c98847c91ca8b9dcad56d676177782b0
#
_cell.length_a   1.000
_cell.length_b   1.000
_cell.length_c   1.000
_cell.angle_alpha   90.00
_cell.angle_beta   90.00
_cell.angle_gamma   90.00
#
_symmetry.space_group_name_H-M   'P 1'
#
loop_
_entity.id
_entity.type
_entity.pdbx_description
1 polymer ?
#
loop_
_entity_poly.entity_id
_entity_poly.type
_entity_poly.pdbx_seq_one_letter_code
_entity_poly.pdbx_strand_id
1 'polypeptide(L)'
;MDKPYSHGQNGTGETFFGRVVTMASPPEEKVRLFKAMFRGREDVYARRYVSAKSGKSGYSPACAVEWAHGLCDKKRVSCAVCPNRRLLPIDDDVVRQHLHGVDANGRDFTLGCYPLLADDTVRFAAIDLGKSTWRTDSSTLPSCRRLFA
;
A
#
# COMPACT_ATOMS: atom_id res chain seq x y z
N MET A 1 -7.75 -54.61 0.11
CA MET A 1 -6.71 -54.09 1.05
C MET A 1 -6.52 -52.62 0.73
N ASP A 2 -7.38 -51.82 1.30
CA ASP A 2 -7.43 -50.39 1.07
C ASP A 2 -6.55 -49.66 2.09
N LYS A 3 -5.59 -48.87 1.61
CA LYS A 3 -4.79 -47.97 2.46
C LYS A 3 -5.55 -46.64 2.65
N PRO A 4 -5.73 -46.17 3.88
CA PRO A 4 -6.33 -44.87 4.12
C PRO A 4 -5.35 -43.75 3.77
N TYR A 5 -5.84 -42.80 2.98
CA TYR A 5 -5.17 -41.53 2.64
C TYR A 5 -5.13 -40.62 3.86
N SER A 6 -3.96 -40.40 4.41
CA SER A 6 -3.77 -39.45 5.51
C SER A 6 -3.82 -38.01 5.02
N HIS A 7 -4.84 -37.28 5.40
CA HIS A 7 -4.91 -35.82 5.25
C HIS A 7 -3.87 -35.17 6.15
N GLY A 8 -2.83 -34.63 5.57
CA GLY A 8 -1.92 -33.72 6.24
C GLY A 8 -2.62 -32.37 6.47
N GLN A 9 -3.10 -32.16 7.68
CA GLN A 9 -3.52 -30.85 8.15
C GLN A 9 -2.26 -30.05 8.53
N ASN A 10 -1.86 -29.09 7.72
CA ASN A 10 -1.03 -27.98 8.13
C ASN A 10 -1.43 -26.75 7.30
N GLY A 11 -2.51 -26.15 7.67
CA GLY A 11 -2.92 -24.82 7.27
C GLY A 11 -3.39 -24.10 8.52
N THR A 12 -2.47 -23.48 9.26
CA THR A 12 -2.83 -22.52 10.30
C THR A 12 -3.41 -21.29 9.60
N GLY A 13 -4.70 -21.40 9.27
CA GLY A 13 -5.53 -20.26 8.89
C GLY A 13 -5.67 -19.36 10.13
N GLU A 14 -4.73 -18.45 10.35
CA GLU A 14 -4.92 -17.38 11.31
C GLU A 14 -6.04 -16.48 10.78
N THR A 15 -7.23 -16.69 11.33
CA THR A 15 -8.36 -15.79 11.11
C THR A 15 -8.07 -14.45 11.79
N PHE A 16 -7.84 -13.43 11.01
CA PHE A 16 -7.56 -12.05 11.43
C PHE A 16 -8.74 -11.40 12.21
N PHE A 17 -9.88 -12.06 12.31
CA PHE A 17 -11.14 -11.49 12.83
C PHE A 17 -11.35 -11.61 14.35
N GLY A 18 -10.36 -12.06 15.12
CA GLY A 18 -10.52 -12.29 16.56
C GLY A 18 -9.80 -11.33 17.50
N ARG A 19 -8.87 -10.51 17.01
CA ARG A 19 -8.05 -9.65 17.88
C ARG A 19 -8.04 -8.19 17.42
N VAL A 20 -8.49 -7.30 18.27
CA VAL A 20 -8.48 -5.85 18.00
C VAL A 20 -7.04 -5.34 18.14
N VAL A 21 -6.51 -4.76 17.07
CA VAL A 21 -5.21 -4.06 17.09
C VAL A 21 -5.44 -2.66 17.66
N THR A 22 -4.66 -2.30 18.68
CA THR A 22 -4.73 -1.02 19.39
C THR A 22 -3.39 -0.29 19.33
N MET A 23 -3.33 0.90 19.91
CA MET A 23 -2.05 1.63 20.05
C MET A 23 -1.02 0.85 20.89
N ALA A 24 -1.47 0.02 21.85
CA ALA A 24 -0.62 -0.81 22.69
C ALA A 24 -0.20 -2.14 22.03
N SER A 25 -0.76 -2.48 20.87
CA SER A 25 -0.39 -3.71 20.16
C SER A 25 1.07 -3.68 19.68
N PRO A 26 1.74 -4.85 19.61
CA PRO A 26 3.09 -4.96 19.07
C PRO A 26 3.21 -4.39 17.66
N PRO A 27 4.37 -3.83 17.27
CA PRO A 27 4.59 -3.28 15.94
C PRO A 27 4.28 -4.26 14.81
N GLU A 28 4.58 -5.53 14.99
CA GLU A 28 4.35 -6.59 13.99
C GLU A 28 2.85 -6.81 13.71
N GLU A 29 2.00 -6.67 14.72
CA GLU A 29 0.55 -6.75 14.54
C GLU A 29 0.02 -5.56 13.74
N LYS A 30 0.56 -4.36 14.00
CA LYS A 30 0.21 -3.14 13.25
C LYS A 30 0.64 -3.23 11.79
N VAL A 31 1.85 -3.74 11.53
CA VAL A 31 2.36 -3.98 10.16
C VAL A 31 1.46 -4.99 9.42
N ARG A 32 1.14 -6.12 10.05
CA ARG A 32 0.23 -7.11 9.45
C ARG A 32 -1.14 -6.53 9.14
N LEU A 33 -1.73 -5.78 10.08
CA LEU A 33 -3.01 -5.12 9.87
C LEU A 33 -2.94 -4.15 8.68
N PHE A 34 -1.91 -3.29 8.63
CA PHE A 34 -1.72 -2.36 7.53
C PHE A 34 -1.67 -3.08 6.18
N LYS A 35 -0.81 -4.11 6.06
CA LYS A 35 -0.66 -4.90 4.82
C LYS A 35 -1.96 -5.62 4.44
N ALA A 36 -2.75 -6.07 5.39
CA ALA A 36 -4.03 -6.71 5.13
C ALA A 36 -5.09 -5.71 4.61
N MET A 37 -5.15 -4.52 5.22
CA MET A 37 -6.14 -3.48 4.86
C MET A 37 -5.83 -2.82 3.52
N PHE A 38 -4.54 -2.54 3.25
CA PHE A 38 -4.09 -1.82 2.04
C PHE A 38 -3.42 -2.76 1.04
N ARG A 39 -3.96 -3.94 0.90
CA ARG A 39 -3.42 -4.99 0.02
C ARG A 39 -3.58 -4.60 -1.45
N GLY A 40 -2.47 -4.25 -2.08
CA GLY A 40 -2.35 -3.93 -3.49
C GLY A 40 -1.17 -4.64 -4.12
N ARG A 41 -0.47 -3.97 -5.04
CA ARG A 41 0.81 -4.44 -5.57
C ARG A 41 1.84 -4.51 -4.45
N GLU A 42 2.56 -5.62 -4.37
CA GLU A 42 3.59 -5.86 -3.35
C GLU A 42 5.00 -5.61 -3.90
N ASP A 43 5.15 -5.57 -5.23
CA ASP A 43 6.40 -5.37 -5.95
C ASP A 43 6.86 -3.91 -6.03
N VAL A 44 5.99 -2.98 -5.64
CA VAL A 44 6.26 -1.53 -5.70
C VAL A 44 5.39 -0.74 -4.72
N TYR A 45 5.96 0.31 -4.18
CA TYR A 45 5.20 1.34 -3.46
C TYR A 45 5.50 2.73 -4.02
N ALA A 46 4.59 3.67 -3.78
CA ALA A 46 4.82 5.08 -4.07
C ALA A 46 5.46 5.76 -2.85
N ARG A 47 6.54 6.50 -3.06
CA ARG A 47 7.17 7.32 -2.03
C ARG A 47 6.74 8.77 -2.18
N ARG A 48 6.27 9.38 -1.09
CA ARG A 48 5.97 10.81 -1.05
C ARG A 48 7.26 11.61 -1.15
N TYR A 49 7.23 12.68 -1.93
CA TYR A 49 8.31 13.67 -1.99
C TYR A 49 7.75 15.09 -1.89
N VAL A 50 8.61 16.01 -1.47
CA VAL A 50 8.34 17.45 -1.55
C VAL A 50 9.42 18.07 -2.43
N SER A 51 9.01 18.81 -3.45
CA SER A 51 9.94 19.51 -4.36
C SER A 51 10.59 20.68 -3.64
N ALA A 52 11.90 20.65 -3.46
CA ALA A 52 12.66 21.75 -2.88
C ALA A 52 12.50 23.08 -3.66
N LYS A 53 12.26 22.99 -4.97
CA LYS A 53 12.12 24.18 -5.83
C LYS A 53 10.74 24.84 -5.73
N SER A 54 9.67 24.05 -5.63
CA SER A 54 8.29 24.57 -5.73
C SER A 54 7.45 24.36 -4.46
N GLY A 55 7.97 23.66 -3.46
CA GLY A 55 7.23 23.25 -2.26
C GLY A 55 6.10 22.26 -2.52
N LYS A 56 5.81 21.91 -3.78
CA LYS A 56 4.73 20.97 -4.13
C LYS A 56 5.11 19.56 -3.74
N SER A 57 4.18 18.85 -3.14
CA SER A 57 4.32 17.43 -2.84
C SER A 57 3.75 16.56 -3.96
N GLY A 58 4.24 15.35 -4.06
CA GLY A 58 3.76 14.34 -5.00
C GLY A 58 4.22 12.97 -4.60
N TYR A 59 3.88 11.98 -5.42
CA TYR A 59 4.29 10.59 -5.23
C TYR A 59 5.04 10.09 -6.46
N SER A 60 6.07 9.28 -6.24
CA SER A 60 6.79 8.60 -7.32
C SER A 60 7.04 7.15 -6.93
N PRO A 61 7.10 6.21 -7.91
CA PRO A 61 7.47 4.84 -7.61
C PRO A 61 8.83 4.77 -6.91
N ALA A 62 8.93 4.00 -5.84
CA ALA A 62 10.20 3.75 -5.18
C ALA A 62 11.09 2.92 -6.10
N CYS A 63 12.33 3.37 -6.30
CA CYS A 63 13.25 2.77 -7.24
C CYS A 63 14.67 2.76 -6.68
N ALA A 64 15.34 1.61 -6.74
CA ALA A 64 16.69 1.44 -6.21
C ALA A 64 17.75 2.29 -6.93
N VAL A 65 17.50 2.67 -8.18
CA VAL A 65 18.40 3.54 -8.98
C VAL A 65 17.87 4.98 -9.09
N GLU A 66 16.99 5.39 -8.17
CA GLU A 66 16.47 6.75 -8.17
C GLU A 66 17.61 7.78 -8.03
N TRP A 67 17.67 8.74 -8.96
CA TRP A 67 18.71 9.75 -9.06
C TRP A 67 20.14 9.24 -9.30
N ALA A 68 20.32 7.94 -9.60
CA ALA A 68 21.63 7.41 -9.97
C ALA A 68 22.08 8.00 -11.30
N HIS A 69 23.30 8.57 -11.32
CA HIS A 69 23.89 9.17 -12.52
C HIS A 69 24.00 8.14 -13.66
N GLY A 70 23.60 8.52 -14.86
CA GLY A 70 23.61 7.66 -16.05
C GLY A 70 22.49 6.60 -16.10
N LEU A 71 21.77 6.36 -15.00
CA LEU A 71 20.69 5.37 -14.94
C LEU A 71 19.31 6.01 -14.81
N CYS A 72 19.20 7.12 -14.08
CA CYS A 72 17.92 7.79 -13.81
C CYS A 72 17.93 9.23 -14.31
N ASP A 73 17.08 9.52 -15.30
CA ASP A 73 16.83 10.86 -15.81
C ASP A 73 15.32 11.19 -15.76
N LYS A 74 14.83 11.47 -14.56
CA LYS A 74 13.41 11.84 -14.34
C LYS A 74 12.97 13.11 -15.06
N LYS A 75 13.91 13.91 -15.57
CA LYS A 75 13.59 15.13 -16.32
C LYS A 75 13.18 14.82 -17.75
N ARG A 76 13.70 13.72 -18.32
CA ARG A 76 13.49 13.33 -19.72
C ARG A 76 12.63 12.10 -19.86
N VAL A 77 12.71 11.16 -18.90
CA VAL A 77 12.05 9.85 -18.99
C VAL A 77 11.12 9.64 -17.81
N SER A 78 9.86 9.38 -18.07
CA SER A 78 8.88 8.99 -17.06
C SER A 78 9.27 7.64 -16.42
N CYS A 79 9.05 7.51 -15.11
CA CYS A 79 9.27 6.24 -14.40
C CYS A 79 8.43 5.08 -14.97
N ALA A 80 7.29 5.36 -15.58
CA ALA A 80 6.43 4.34 -16.17
C ALA A 80 7.11 3.60 -17.33
N VAL A 81 7.93 4.30 -18.13
CA VAL A 81 8.60 3.76 -19.33
C VAL A 81 10.12 3.70 -19.19
N CYS A 82 10.66 3.91 -18.00
CA CYS A 82 12.11 3.89 -17.77
C CYS A 82 12.68 2.47 -17.92
N PRO A 83 13.64 2.24 -18.83
CA PRO A 83 14.22 0.91 -19.04
C PRO A 83 15.11 0.45 -17.88
N ASN A 84 15.64 1.39 -17.10
CA ASN A 84 16.54 1.12 -15.97
C ASN A 84 15.82 0.97 -14.63
N ARG A 85 14.48 1.08 -14.61
CA ARG A 85 13.74 1.06 -13.36
C ARG A 85 13.95 -0.25 -12.60
N ARG A 86 14.26 -0.13 -11.30
CA ARG A 86 14.36 -1.23 -10.34
C ARG A 86 13.43 -0.92 -9.19
N LEU A 87 12.18 -1.37 -9.31
CA LEU A 87 11.15 -1.10 -8.31
C LEU A 87 11.51 -1.76 -6.98
N LEU A 88 11.13 -1.12 -5.89
CA LEU A 88 11.33 -1.62 -4.53
C LEU A 88 10.01 -2.17 -3.99
N PRO A 89 10.02 -3.39 -3.43
CA PRO A 89 8.83 -4.03 -2.89
C PRO A 89 8.37 -3.37 -1.58
N ILE A 90 7.12 -3.63 -1.20
CA ILE A 90 6.59 -3.30 0.13
C ILE A 90 6.98 -4.42 1.09
N ASP A 91 8.02 -4.20 1.88
CA ASP A 91 8.40 -5.07 2.99
C ASP A 91 7.90 -4.52 4.33
N ASP A 92 8.17 -5.26 5.40
CA ASP A 92 7.74 -4.87 6.74
C ASP A 92 8.47 -3.63 7.25
N ASP A 93 9.72 -3.40 6.84
CA ASP A 93 10.49 -2.23 7.25
C ASP A 93 9.96 -0.95 6.60
N VAL A 94 9.59 -1.01 5.33
CA VAL A 94 8.91 0.10 4.63
C VAL A 94 7.60 0.47 5.33
N VAL A 95 6.81 -0.53 5.73
CA VAL A 95 5.57 -0.28 6.47
C VAL A 95 5.85 0.29 7.86
N ARG A 96 6.85 -0.21 8.59
CA ARG A 96 7.26 0.36 9.89
C ARG A 96 7.66 1.82 9.76
N GLN A 97 8.49 2.18 8.77
CA GLN A 97 8.88 3.56 8.51
C GLN A 97 7.65 4.46 8.26
N HIS A 98 6.69 3.99 7.48
CA HIS A 98 5.44 4.72 7.26
C HIS A 98 4.64 4.92 8.56
N LEU A 99 4.49 3.88 9.36
CA LEU A 99 3.77 3.95 10.64
C LEU A 99 4.48 4.84 11.68
N HIS A 100 5.81 4.94 11.61
CA HIS A 100 6.60 5.88 12.40
C HIS A 100 6.63 7.30 11.82
N GLY A 101 6.29 7.48 10.55
CA GLY A 101 6.34 8.76 9.85
C GLY A 101 7.72 9.19 9.37
N VAL A 102 8.77 8.40 9.66
CA VAL A 102 10.16 8.72 9.30
C VAL A 102 10.89 7.52 8.70
N ASP A 103 11.85 7.78 7.81
CA ASP A 103 12.77 6.76 7.27
C ASP A 103 13.94 6.49 8.23
N ALA A 104 14.80 5.54 7.88
CA ALA A 104 15.99 5.18 8.67
C ALA A 104 16.98 6.35 8.91
N ASN A 105 16.86 7.45 8.14
CA ASN A 105 17.67 8.66 8.27
C ASN A 105 16.94 9.78 9.03
N GLY A 106 15.77 9.50 9.61
CA GLY A 106 14.97 10.49 10.33
C GLY A 106 14.26 11.51 9.45
N ARG A 107 14.11 11.25 8.13
CA ARG A 107 13.38 12.12 7.20
C ARG A 107 11.93 11.69 7.13
N ASP A 108 11.03 12.64 6.89
CA ASP A 108 9.62 12.36 6.66
C ASP A 108 9.42 11.24 5.65
N PHE A 109 8.66 10.23 6.03
CA PHE A 109 8.38 9.09 5.19
C PHE A 109 6.89 8.79 5.14
N THR A 110 6.35 8.75 3.93
CA THR A 110 4.98 8.32 3.66
C THR A 110 4.98 7.45 2.43
N LEU A 111 4.45 6.25 2.56
CA LEU A 111 4.21 5.36 1.43
C LEU A 111 2.78 5.51 0.91
N GLY A 112 2.61 5.30 -0.39
CA GLY A 112 1.32 5.09 -1.04
C GLY A 112 1.28 3.69 -1.65
N CYS A 113 0.11 3.06 -1.60
CA CYS A 113 -0.12 1.76 -2.22
C CYS A 113 -0.58 1.93 -3.67
N TYR A 114 -0.24 0.95 -4.52
CA TYR A 114 -0.83 0.82 -5.85
C TYR A 114 -1.95 -0.23 -5.75
N PRO A 115 -3.22 0.19 -5.71
CA PRO A 115 -4.33 -0.76 -5.52
C PRO A 115 -4.58 -1.65 -6.73
N LEU A 116 -4.32 -1.16 -7.96
CA LEU A 116 -4.57 -1.90 -9.19
C LEU A 116 -3.50 -2.98 -9.40
N LEU A 117 -3.93 -4.22 -9.47
CA LEU A 117 -3.09 -5.39 -9.74
C LEU A 117 -2.83 -5.57 -11.23
N ALA A 118 -1.94 -6.52 -11.59
CA ALA A 118 -1.58 -6.77 -12.98
C ALA A 118 -2.71 -7.41 -13.81
N ASP A 119 -3.70 -7.98 -13.15
CA ASP A 119 -4.91 -8.58 -13.75
C ASP A 119 -6.09 -7.61 -13.79
N ASP A 120 -5.84 -6.30 -13.63
CA ASP A 120 -6.84 -5.24 -13.59
C ASP A 120 -7.86 -5.36 -12.44
N THR A 121 -7.56 -6.15 -11.42
CA THR A 121 -8.38 -6.25 -10.20
C THR A 121 -7.88 -5.35 -9.09
N VAL A 122 -8.73 -5.07 -8.09
CA VAL A 122 -8.39 -4.35 -6.86
C VAL A 122 -8.87 -5.14 -5.65
N ARG A 123 -8.15 -5.05 -4.53
CA ARG A 123 -8.50 -5.73 -3.28
C ARG A 123 -9.18 -4.79 -2.28
N PHE A 124 -9.08 -3.49 -2.48
CA PHE A 124 -9.77 -2.47 -1.70
C PHE A 124 -10.08 -1.26 -2.57
N ALA A 125 -11.08 -0.49 -2.18
CA ALA A 125 -11.40 0.81 -2.76
C ALA A 125 -11.47 1.86 -1.64
N ALA A 126 -10.93 3.05 -1.91
CA ALA A 126 -11.04 4.20 -1.02
C ALA A 126 -11.94 5.25 -1.68
N ILE A 127 -12.92 5.76 -0.91
CA ILE A 127 -13.82 6.82 -1.35
C ILE A 127 -13.55 8.05 -0.51
N ASP A 128 -13.12 9.13 -1.15
CA ASP A 128 -12.98 10.43 -0.50
C ASP A 128 -14.28 11.21 -0.63
N LEU A 129 -14.97 11.39 0.49
CA LEU A 129 -16.15 12.25 0.59
C LEU A 129 -15.68 13.63 1.03
N GLY A 130 -15.24 14.46 0.08
CA GLY A 130 -14.76 15.81 0.36
C GLY A 130 -15.72 16.63 1.24
N LYS A 131 -15.21 17.62 1.97
CA LYS A 131 -15.94 18.43 2.96
C LYS A 131 -17.24 19.06 2.46
N SER A 132 -17.38 19.28 1.16
CA SER A 132 -18.59 19.82 0.53
C SER A 132 -19.77 18.85 0.54
N THR A 133 -19.53 17.55 0.65
CA THR A 133 -20.56 16.49 0.60
C THR A 133 -21.13 16.13 1.98
N TRP A 134 -20.48 16.51 3.07
CA TRP A 134 -20.95 16.22 4.44
C TRP A 134 -22.19 17.03 4.86
N ARG A 135 -22.58 18.04 4.08
CA ARG A 135 -23.70 18.95 4.40
C ARG A 135 -25.00 18.62 3.72
N THR A 136 -25.04 17.63 2.88
CA THR A 136 -26.23 17.33 2.09
C THR A 136 -26.74 15.93 2.38
N ASP A 137 -27.92 15.90 2.98
CA ASP A 137 -28.90 14.83 2.94
C ASP A 137 -28.42 13.37 2.84
N SER A 138 -28.70 12.63 3.90
CA SER A 138 -28.68 11.17 3.92
C SER A 138 -29.50 10.50 2.79
N SER A 139 -30.25 11.28 2.01
CA SER A 139 -31.03 10.84 0.86
C SER A 139 -30.23 10.70 -0.44
N THR A 140 -29.02 11.27 -0.53
CA THR A 140 -28.22 11.31 -1.79
C THR A 140 -27.08 10.31 -1.83
N LEU A 141 -26.86 9.51 -0.80
CA LEU A 141 -25.91 8.41 -0.87
C LEU A 141 -26.50 7.30 -1.73
N PRO A 142 -25.92 6.99 -2.91
CA PRO A 142 -26.29 5.78 -3.63
C PRO A 142 -26.08 4.62 -2.67
N SER A 143 -27.15 3.84 -2.45
CA SER A 143 -27.10 2.73 -1.51
C SER A 143 -25.95 1.81 -1.90
N CYS A 144 -24.97 1.66 -1.01
CA CYS A 144 -23.83 0.73 -1.17
C CYS A 144 -24.23 -0.74 -1.37
N ARG A 145 -25.53 -1.03 -1.38
CA ARG A 145 -26.06 -2.39 -1.56
C ARG A 145 -25.79 -3.02 -2.93
N ARG A 146 -25.35 -2.25 -3.94
CA ARG A 146 -25.08 -2.80 -5.29
C ARG A 146 -23.61 -3.12 -5.57
N LEU A 147 -22.70 -2.88 -4.63
CA LEU A 147 -21.28 -3.17 -4.84
C LEU A 147 -20.86 -4.57 -4.36
N PHE A 148 -21.77 -5.34 -3.75
CA PHE A 148 -21.50 -6.66 -3.19
C PHE A 148 -22.53 -7.72 -3.63
N ALA A 149 -23.12 -7.57 -4.80
CA ALA A 149 -23.95 -8.59 -5.42
C ALA A 149 -23.17 -9.31 -6.53
#